data_c91589f8d8bbed237154ce91f7827c7e
#
_entry.id   c91589f8d8bbed237154ce91f7827c7e
#
_cell.length_a   1.000
_cell.length_b   1.000
_cell.length_c   1.000
_cell.angle_alpha   90.00
_cell.angle_beta   90.00
_cell.angle_gamma   90.00
#
_symmetry.space_group_name_H-M   'P 1'
#
loop_
_entity.id
_entity.type
_entity.pdbx_description
1 polymer ?
#
loop_
_entity_poly.entity_id
_entity_poly.type
_entity_poly.pdbx_seq_one_letter_code
_entity_poly.pdbx_strand_id
1 'polypeptide(L)'
;MKAIRPLLIALTLAAASLAVPSLCADDDFKPSPAPTWTLTDVEGKAVSSDQLKGKVIVLDFWATWCGPCRSEIPSYIELQRQYGPAGLAIVGVSLDRGGPAVVKKFIAEQKINYQIVLGDDKVAEAYGGVEAIPTTFIIDRSGTIRYRKVGAMAPEEFAAVLKPFLK
;
A
#
# COMPACT_ATOMS: atom_id res chain seq x y z
N MET A 1 52.85 0.19 58.87
CA MET A 1 51.56 -0.43 58.47
C MET A 1 50.91 0.48 57.44
N LYS A 2 50.99 0.15 56.13
CA LYS A 2 50.45 0.96 55.03
C LYS A 2 49.18 0.36 54.58
N ALA A 3 48.06 1.10 54.70
CA ALA A 3 46.74 0.70 54.28
C ALA A 3 46.57 0.81 52.74
N ILE A 4 46.27 -0.27 52.07
CA ILE A 4 45.99 -0.32 50.64
C ILE A 4 44.48 -0.06 50.45
N ARG A 5 44.12 1.05 49.79
CA ARG A 5 42.72 1.37 49.39
C ARG A 5 42.41 0.66 48.06
N PRO A 6 41.34 -0.10 47.95
CA PRO A 6 40.91 -0.67 46.66
C PRO A 6 40.25 0.41 45.79
N LEU A 7 40.73 0.52 44.55
CA LEU A 7 40.19 1.38 43.51
C LEU A 7 39.01 0.63 42.84
N LEU A 8 37.80 1.09 43.10
CA LEU A 8 36.59 0.59 42.44
C LEU A 8 36.52 1.19 41.01
N ILE A 9 36.81 0.38 40.04
CA ILE A 9 36.61 0.73 38.62
C ILE A 9 35.13 0.51 38.30
N ALA A 10 34.36 1.60 38.17
CA ALA A 10 32.98 1.55 37.68
C ALA A 10 33.00 1.34 36.16
N LEU A 11 32.60 0.15 35.75
CA LEU A 11 32.42 -0.21 34.33
C LEU A 11 31.05 0.32 33.87
N THR A 12 31.04 1.47 33.22
CA THR A 12 29.84 2.02 32.57
C THR A 12 29.57 1.27 31.27
N LEU A 13 28.54 0.39 31.26
CA LEU A 13 28.01 -0.18 30.04
C LEU A 13 27.31 0.94 29.25
N ALA A 14 27.94 1.42 28.20
CA ALA A 14 27.29 2.25 27.20
C ALA A 14 26.36 1.34 26.34
N ALA A 15 25.07 1.43 26.57
CA ALA A 15 24.06 0.79 25.68
C ALA A 15 24.11 1.51 24.33
N ALA A 16 24.76 0.90 23.36
CA ALA A 16 24.68 1.33 21.96
C ALA A 16 23.26 1.05 21.45
N SER A 17 22.44 2.08 21.38
CA SER A 17 21.15 2.04 20.71
C SER A 17 21.40 1.84 19.21
N LEU A 18 21.18 0.63 18.71
CA LEU A 18 21.17 0.34 17.28
C LEU A 18 19.93 1.03 16.69
N ALA A 19 20.11 2.22 16.14
CA ALA A 19 19.10 2.87 15.31
C ALA A 19 18.88 1.98 14.06
N VAL A 20 17.73 1.31 13.99
CA VAL A 20 17.27 0.60 12.79
C VAL A 20 17.05 1.67 11.72
N PRO A 21 17.68 1.58 10.54
CA PRO A 21 17.40 2.54 9.49
C PRO A 21 15.94 2.42 9.09
N SER A 22 15.20 3.54 9.19
CA SER A 22 13.82 3.65 8.71
C SER A 22 13.83 3.40 7.19
N LEU A 23 13.23 2.29 6.75
CA LEU A 23 13.06 2.02 5.32
C LEU A 23 12.23 3.14 4.69
N CYS A 24 12.77 3.70 3.60
CA CYS A 24 12.27 4.80 2.79
C CYS A 24 10.74 4.78 2.56
N ALA A 25 10.00 5.40 3.47
CA ALA A 25 8.78 6.12 3.11
C ALA A 25 9.23 7.44 2.46
N ASP A 26 8.47 7.99 1.52
CA ASP A 26 8.69 9.37 1.11
C ASP A 26 8.71 10.22 2.38
N ASP A 27 9.88 10.75 2.76
CA ASP A 27 10.12 11.39 4.07
C ASP A 27 9.22 12.61 4.34
N ASP A 28 8.44 13.04 3.35
CA ASP A 28 7.49 14.17 3.42
C ASP A 28 6.00 13.73 3.40
N PHE A 29 5.67 12.43 3.35
CA PHE A 29 4.27 12.03 3.32
C PHE A 29 3.59 12.23 4.67
N LYS A 30 2.61 13.15 4.72
CA LYS A 30 1.78 13.39 5.92
C LYS A 30 0.46 12.61 5.83
N PRO A 31 0.09 11.85 6.88
CA PRO A 31 -1.21 11.19 6.93
C PRO A 31 -2.34 12.20 6.68
N SER A 32 -3.29 11.82 5.82
CA SER A 32 -4.43 12.67 5.44
C SER A 32 -5.69 11.81 5.25
N PRO A 33 -6.89 12.37 5.43
CA PRO A 33 -8.13 11.67 5.09
C PRO A 33 -8.11 11.23 3.62
N ALA A 34 -8.49 9.98 3.35
CA ALA A 34 -8.58 9.48 1.99
C ALA A 34 -9.77 10.14 1.28
N PRO A 35 -9.58 10.66 0.06
CA PRO A 35 -10.68 11.15 -0.76
C PRO A 35 -11.71 10.05 -1.03
N THR A 36 -12.99 10.40 -0.98
CA THR A 36 -14.06 9.50 -1.38
C THR A 36 -14.20 9.47 -2.89
N TRP A 37 -14.59 8.31 -3.41
CA TRP A 37 -14.82 8.13 -4.84
C TRP A 37 -15.97 7.17 -5.11
N THR A 38 -16.58 7.29 -6.28
CA THR A 38 -17.48 6.31 -6.88
C THR A 38 -17.04 6.11 -8.32
N LEU A 39 -16.59 4.92 -8.62
CA LEU A 39 -16.10 4.51 -9.95
C LEU A 39 -16.89 3.30 -10.44
N THR A 40 -16.72 2.92 -11.68
CA THR A 40 -17.33 1.72 -12.22
C THR A 40 -16.33 0.57 -12.31
N ASP A 41 -16.78 -0.65 -12.10
CA ASP A 41 -15.98 -1.84 -12.40
C ASP A 41 -16.06 -2.18 -13.91
N VAL A 42 -15.38 -3.26 -14.30
CA VAL A 42 -15.33 -3.72 -15.71
C VAL A 42 -16.65 -4.26 -16.22
N GLU A 43 -17.65 -4.49 -15.35
CA GLU A 43 -19.02 -4.89 -15.70
C GLU A 43 -19.97 -3.69 -15.74
N GLY A 44 -19.48 -2.47 -15.49
CA GLY A 44 -20.28 -1.25 -15.45
C GLY A 44 -21.02 -1.03 -14.12
N LYS A 45 -20.74 -1.82 -13.10
CA LYS A 45 -21.35 -1.67 -11.78
C LYS A 45 -20.63 -0.57 -10.98
N ALA A 46 -21.40 0.30 -10.34
CA ALA A 46 -20.87 1.33 -9.46
C ALA A 46 -20.26 0.71 -8.19
N VAL A 47 -19.03 1.12 -7.88
CA VAL A 47 -18.27 0.76 -6.68
C VAL A 47 -17.90 2.05 -5.98
N SER A 48 -18.21 2.14 -4.68
CA SER A 48 -17.92 3.32 -3.86
C SER A 48 -16.91 2.98 -2.76
N SER A 49 -16.03 3.93 -2.46
CA SER A 49 -15.12 3.86 -1.32
C SER A 49 -15.85 3.68 0.02
N ASP A 50 -17.11 4.13 0.12
CA ASP A 50 -17.94 3.94 1.32
C ASP A 50 -18.22 2.47 1.64
N GLN A 51 -18.23 1.59 0.65
CA GLN A 51 -18.40 0.14 0.82
C GLN A 51 -17.18 -0.53 1.47
N LEU A 52 -16.08 0.20 1.57
CA LEU A 52 -14.81 -0.28 2.09
C LEU A 52 -14.51 0.27 3.50
N LYS A 53 -15.41 1.06 4.09
CA LYS A 53 -15.24 1.62 5.43
C LYS A 53 -14.95 0.53 6.48
N GLY A 54 -14.01 0.81 7.37
CA GLY A 54 -13.57 -0.13 8.42
C GLY A 54 -12.59 -1.20 7.96
N LYS A 55 -12.25 -1.25 6.67
CA LYS A 55 -11.22 -2.13 6.13
C LYS A 55 -9.87 -1.41 6.03
N VAL A 56 -8.80 -2.17 5.99
CA VAL A 56 -7.51 -1.70 5.51
C VAL A 56 -7.56 -1.77 3.99
N ILE A 57 -7.31 -0.63 3.32
CA ILE A 57 -7.42 -0.56 1.86
C ILE A 57 -6.03 -0.37 1.27
N VAL A 58 -5.71 -1.18 0.28
CA VAL A 58 -4.61 -0.95 -0.65
C VAL A 58 -5.23 -0.44 -1.95
N LEU A 59 -5.04 0.85 -2.23
CA LEU A 59 -5.51 1.49 -3.45
C LEU A 59 -4.33 1.65 -4.39
N ASP A 60 -4.33 0.95 -5.51
CA ASP A 60 -3.24 0.91 -6.48
C ASP A 60 -3.68 1.48 -7.83
N PHE A 61 -3.02 2.54 -8.28
CA PHE A 61 -3.19 3.10 -9.62
C PHE A 61 -2.25 2.37 -10.59
N TRP A 62 -2.84 1.73 -11.60
CA TRP A 62 -2.12 0.84 -12.50
C TRP A 62 -2.70 0.85 -13.92
N ALA A 63 -2.06 0.12 -14.85
CA ALA A 63 -2.61 -0.16 -16.16
C ALA A 63 -2.11 -1.52 -16.69
N THR A 64 -2.84 -2.11 -17.62
CA THR A 64 -2.51 -3.43 -18.22
C THR A 64 -1.20 -3.42 -19.00
N TRP A 65 -0.82 -2.29 -19.56
CA TRP A 65 0.43 -2.08 -20.32
C TRP A 65 1.63 -1.72 -19.43
N CYS A 66 1.43 -1.44 -18.16
CA CYS A 66 2.48 -1.06 -17.21
C CYS A 66 3.25 -2.29 -16.73
N GLY A 67 4.47 -2.48 -17.19
CA GLY A 67 5.32 -3.61 -16.80
C GLY A 67 5.56 -3.72 -15.30
N PRO A 68 6.04 -2.66 -14.61
CA PRO A 68 6.23 -2.66 -13.15
C PRO A 68 4.94 -2.97 -12.38
N CYS A 69 3.78 -2.42 -12.79
CA CYS A 69 2.49 -2.72 -12.15
C CYS A 69 2.16 -4.22 -12.23
N ARG A 70 2.40 -4.83 -13.39
CA ARG A 70 2.13 -6.26 -13.61
C ARG A 70 2.97 -7.17 -12.71
N SER A 71 4.18 -6.75 -12.35
CA SER A 71 5.06 -7.55 -11.48
C SER A 71 4.56 -7.63 -10.04
N GLU A 72 3.72 -6.70 -9.59
CA GLU A 72 3.14 -6.69 -8.23
C GLU A 72 1.85 -7.52 -8.10
N ILE A 73 1.15 -7.79 -9.22
CA ILE A 73 -0.14 -8.50 -9.22
C ILE A 73 -0.12 -9.84 -8.47
N PRO A 74 0.90 -10.72 -8.65
CA PRO A 74 0.94 -11.99 -7.91
C PRO A 74 0.95 -11.79 -6.39
N SER A 75 1.66 -10.77 -5.90
CA SER A 75 1.71 -10.42 -4.47
C SER A 75 0.36 -9.92 -3.98
N TYR A 76 -0.33 -9.09 -4.75
CA TYR A 76 -1.66 -8.59 -4.41
C TYR A 76 -2.69 -9.70 -4.36
N ILE A 77 -2.65 -10.65 -5.30
CA ILE A 77 -3.52 -11.83 -5.30
C ILE A 77 -3.34 -12.64 -4.00
N GLU A 78 -2.08 -12.90 -3.62
CA GLU A 78 -1.79 -13.68 -2.42
C GLU A 78 -2.20 -12.94 -1.14
N LEU A 79 -1.91 -11.65 -1.03
CA LEU A 79 -2.30 -10.83 0.12
C LEU A 79 -3.82 -10.71 0.25
N GLN A 80 -4.54 -10.52 -0.86
CA GLN A 80 -6.00 -10.49 -0.85
C GLN A 80 -6.58 -11.83 -0.41
N ARG A 81 -6.00 -12.95 -0.86
CA ARG A 81 -6.41 -14.29 -0.45
C ARG A 81 -6.19 -14.51 1.05
N GLN A 82 -5.02 -14.10 1.56
CA GLN A 82 -4.61 -14.34 2.94
C GLN A 82 -5.34 -13.42 3.94
N TYR A 83 -5.42 -12.12 3.63
CA TYR A 83 -5.89 -11.11 4.57
C TYR A 83 -7.27 -10.52 4.24
N GLY A 84 -7.85 -10.86 3.09
CA GLY A 84 -9.21 -10.45 2.74
C GLY A 84 -10.25 -10.80 3.82
N PRO A 85 -10.26 -12.05 4.36
CA PRO A 85 -11.15 -12.43 5.46
C PRO A 85 -10.90 -11.64 6.75
N ALA A 86 -9.68 -11.14 6.97
CA ALA A 86 -9.29 -10.32 8.12
C ALA A 86 -9.54 -8.81 7.91
N GLY A 87 -10.16 -8.42 6.78
CA GLY A 87 -10.56 -7.05 6.52
C GLY A 87 -9.59 -6.24 5.66
N LEU A 88 -8.71 -6.89 4.88
CA LEU A 88 -7.98 -6.25 3.79
C LEU A 88 -8.89 -6.12 2.56
N ALA A 89 -8.84 -4.99 1.89
CA ALA A 89 -9.43 -4.78 0.57
C ALA A 89 -8.37 -4.19 -0.38
N ILE A 90 -7.97 -4.94 -1.38
CA ILE A 90 -7.15 -4.41 -2.46
C ILE A 90 -8.06 -3.90 -3.57
N VAL A 91 -7.80 -2.70 -4.06
CA VAL A 91 -8.54 -2.05 -5.15
C VAL A 91 -7.54 -1.54 -6.18
N GLY A 92 -7.57 -2.11 -7.36
CA GLY A 92 -6.81 -1.61 -8.51
C GLY A 92 -7.64 -0.60 -9.29
N VAL A 93 -7.15 0.63 -9.37
CA VAL A 93 -7.72 1.71 -10.18
C VAL A 93 -7.02 1.71 -11.54
N SER A 94 -7.67 1.15 -12.55
CA SER A 94 -7.11 1.07 -13.90
C SER A 94 -7.14 2.42 -14.60
N LEU A 95 -6.01 2.85 -15.11
CA LEU A 95 -5.86 4.04 -15.95
C LEU A 95 -5.76 3.69 -17.45
N ASP A 96 -6.24 2.50 -17.83
CA ASP A 96 -6.32 2.08 -19.22
C ASP A 96 -7.31 2.94 -20.01
N ARG A 97 -6.88 3.43 -21.17
CA ARG A 97 -7.72 4.20 -22.09
C ARG A 97 -8.41 3.34 -23.15
N GLY A 98 -8.11 2.03 -23.18
CA GLY A 98 -8.68 1.07 -24.14
C GLY A 98 -10.09 0.57 -23.78
N GLY A 99 -10.68 1.09 -22.72
CA GLY A 99 -12.02 0.73 -22.24
C GLY A 99 -12.06 -0.58 -21.42
N PRO A 100 -13.24 -0.92 -20.88
CA PRO A 100 -13.39 -2.01 -19.91
C PRO A 100 -13.03 -3.39 -20.47
N ALA A 101 -13.19 -3.63 -21.76
CA ALA A 101 -12.95 -4.93 -22.38
C ALA A 101 -11.48 -5.38 -22.27
N VAL A 102 -10.52 -4.45 -22.42
CA VAL A 102 -9.09 -4.73 -22.29
C VAL A 102 -8.77 -5.14 -20.87
N VAL A 103 -9.26 -4.38 -19.90
CA VAL A 103 -9.04 -4.64 -18.46
C VAL A 103 -9.69 -5.94 -18.04
N LYS A 104 -10.93 -6.20 -18.47
CA LYS A 104 -11.66 -7.45 -18.18
C LYS A 104 -10.93 -8.69 -18.68
N LYS A 105 -10.43 -8.65 -19.92
CA LYS A 105 -9.61 -9.73 -20.49
C LYS A 105 -8.37 -9.99 -19.64
N PHE A 106 -7.64 -8.92 -19.29
CA PHE A 106 -6.43 -9.00 -18.48
C PHE A 106 -6.70 -9.58 -17.08
N ILE A 107 -7.79 -9.16 -16.41
CA ILE A 107 -8.21 -9.71 -15.11
C ILE A 107 -8.36 -11.23 -15.18
N ALA A 108 -9.03 -11.72 -16.24
CA ALA A 108 -9.26 -13.16 -16.43
C ALA A 108 -7.95 -13.92 -16.68
N GLU A 109 -7.06 -13.38 -17.53
CA GLU A 109 -5.76 -13.99 -17.85
C GLU A 109 -4.85 -14.06 -16.63
N GLN A 110 -4.80 -13.00 -15.81
CA GLN A 110 -3.95 -12.92 -14.61
C GLN A 110 -4.62 -13.54 -13.37
N LYS A 111 -5.88 -13.96 -13.46
CA LYS A 111 -6.68 -14.53 -12.35
C LYS A 111 -6.74 -13.57 -11.14
N ILE A 112 -6.90 -12.29 -11.41
CA ILE A 112 -6.99 -11.25 -10.36
C ILE A 112 -8.22 -11.53 -9.50
N ASN A 113 -8.04 -11.59 -8.18
CA ASN A 113 -9.06 -11.95 -7.19
C ASN A 113 -9.48 -10.78 -6.28
N TYR A 114 -9.11 -9.57 -6.64
CA TYR A 114 -9.45 -8.35 -5.91
C TYR A 114 -10.21 -7.37 -6.81
N GLN A 115 -10.80 -6.33 -6.19
CA GLN A 115 -11.62 -5.37 -6.90
C GLN A 115 -10.79 -4.56 -7.90
N ILE A 116 -11.26 -4.49 -9.14
CA ILE A 116 -10.73 -3.55 -10.14
C ILE A 116 -11.85 -2.57 -10.50
N VAL A 117 -11.48 -1.29 -10.54
CA VAL A 117 -12.35 -0.20 -11.00
C VAL A 117 -11.65 0.59 -12.11
N LEU A 118 -12.45 1.23 -12.96
CA LEU A 118 -11.95 2.08 -14.04
C LEU A 118 -11.76 3.48 -13.47
N GLY A 119 -10.51 3.94 -13.45
CA GLY A 119 -10.14 5.26 -12.98
C GLY A 119 -10.44 6.36 -14.00
N ASP A 120 -10.55 7.57 -13.49
CA ASP A 120 -10.65 8.80 -14.27
C ASP A 120 -9.65 9.84 -13.76
N ASP A 121 -9.55 10.97 -14.47
CA ASP A 121 -8.65 12.06 -14.10
C ASP A 121 -9.03 12.67 -12.73
N LYS A 122 -10.31 12.65 -12.37
CA LYS A 122 -10.78 13.21 -11.09
C LYS A 122 -10.29 12.43 -9.88
N VAL A 123 -10.35 11.09 -9.95
CA VAL A 123 -9.82 10.27 -8.85
C VAL A 123 -8.31 10.39 -8.75
N ALA A 124 -7.60 10.47 -9.87
CA ALA A 124 -6.15 10.66 -9.87
C ALA A 124 -5.75 12.02 -9.25
N GLU A 125 -6.45 13.09 -9.61
CA GLU A 125 -6.26 14.42 -9.02
C GLU A 125 -6.58 14.45 -7.52
N ALA A 126 -7.69 13.82 -7.10
CA ALA A 126 -8.11 13.77 -5.71
C ALA A 126 -7.04 13.10 -4.81
N TYR A 127 -6.30 12.13 -5.34
CA TYR A 127 -5.18 11.47 -4.65
C TYR A 127 -3.83 12.19 -4.83
N GLY A 128 -3.87 13.50 -5.15
CA GLY A 128 -2.70 14.38 -5.19
C GLY A 128 -1.96 14.39 -6.52
N GLY A 129 -2.65 13.98 -7.61
CA GLY A 129 -2.08 13.90 -8.96
C GLY A 129 -1.22 12.63 -9.11
N VAL A 130 -1.75 11.63 -9.78
CA VAL A 130 -1.02 10.38 -10.08
C VAL A 130 -0.28 10.57 -11.40
N GLU A 131 0.96 11.03 -11.33
CA GLU A 131 1.79 11.33 -12.50
C GLU A 131 2.54 10.09 -13.03
N ALA A 132 2.71 9.08 -12.20
CA ALA A 132 3.41 7.83 -12.55
C ALA A 132 2.69 6.62 -11.97
N ILE A 133 2.84 5.47 -12.64
CA ILE A 133 2.29 4.20 -12.19
C ILE A 133 3.38 3.11 -12.14
N PRO A 134 3.30 2.18 -11.17
CA PRO A 134 2.27 2.10 -10.13
C PRO A 134 2.39 3.23 -9.10
N THR A 135 1.26 3.69 -8.56
CA THR A 135 1.22 4.51 -7.36
C THR A 135 0.25 3.87 -6.38
N THR A 136 0.76 3.47 -5.24
CA THR A 136 0.02 2.69 -4.23
C THR A 136 -0.18 3.50 -2.96
N PHE A 137 -1.40 3.47 -2.43
CA PHE A 137 -1.76 4.06 -1.15
C PHE A 137 -2.22 2.97 -0.18
N ILE A 138 -1.82 3.05 1.08
CA ILE A 138 -2.39 2.25 2.16
C ILE A 138 -3.25 3.17 3.03
N ILE A 139 -4.52 2.80 3.16
CA ILE A 139 -5.53 3.53 3.92
C ILE A 139 -5.94 2.64 5.10
N ASP A 140 -5.86 3.17 6.30
CA ASP A 140 -6.22 2.43 7.52
C ASP A 140 -7.74 2.32 7.70
N ARG A 141 -8.16 1.57 8.74
CA ARG A 141 -9.58 1.34 9.05
C ARG A 141 -10.35 2.61 9.40
N SER A 142 -9.66 3.71 9.77
CA SER A 142 -10.25 5.03 10.02
C SER A 142 -10.49 5.83 8.74
N GLY A 143 -10.01 5.35 7.58
CA GLY A 143 -10.08 6.07 6.31
C GLY A 143 -8.95 7.07 6.14
N THR A 144 -7.85 6.93 6.88
CA THR A 144 -6.68 7.80 6.78
C THR A 144 -5.62 7.14 5.89
N ILE A 145 -5.13 7.87 4.89
CA ILE A 145 -3.96 7.45 4.11
C ILE A 145 -2.74 7.47 5.05
N ARG A 146 -2.08 6.33 5.20
CA ARG A 146 -0.92 6.15 6.06
C ARG A 146 0.38 5.96 5.29
N TYR A 147 0.28 5.60 4.03
CA TYR A 147 1.43 5.32 3.19
C TYR A 147 1.12 5.65 1.74
N ARG A 148 2.10 6.20 1.05
CA ARG A 148 2.10 6.41 -0.41
C ARG A 148 3.42 5.91 -0.96
N LYS A 149 3.39 5.24 -2.10
CA LYS A 149 4.57 4.82 -2.84
C LYS A 149 4.34 5.07 -4.33
N VAL A 150 5.29 5.71 -4.95
CA VAL A 150 5.41 5.81 -6.40
C VAL A 150 6.46 4.80 -6.88
N GLY A 151 6.12 4.01 -7.89
CA GLY A 151 6.94 2.90 -8.36
C GLY A 151 6.66 1.58 -7.65
N ALA A 152 7.06 0.47 -8.28
CA ALA A 152 6.82 -0.88 -7.78
C ALA A 152 7.65 -1.16 -6.51
N MET A 153 7.09 -2.01 -5.65
CA MET A 153 7.76 -2.54 -4.45
C MET A 153 8.06 -4.03 -4.61
N ALA A 154 9.14 -4.47 -3.95
CA ALA A 154 9.37 -5.90 -3.78
C ALA A 154 8.27 -6.50 -2.87
N PRO A 155 7.87 -7.78 -3.08
CA PRO A 155 6.81 -8.43 -2.29
C PRO A 155 7.04 -8.37 -0.79
N GLU A 156 8.28 -8.53 -0.34
CA GLU A 156 8.67 -8.52 1.06
C GLU A 156 8.58 -7.13 1.66
N GLU A 157 8.97 -6.10 0.90
CA GLU A 157 8.86 -4.69 1.29
C GLU A 157 7.39 -4.32 1.47
N PHE A 158 6.55 -4.67 0.50
CA PHE A 158 5.12 -4.37 0.56
C PHE A 158 4.43 -5.06 1.74
N ALA A 159 4.72 -6.35 1.95
CA ALA A 159 4.18 -7.09 3.08
C ALA A 159 4.62 -6.49 4.43
N ALA A 160 5.87 -6.04 4.55
CA ALA A 160 6.39 -5.41 5.76
C ALA A 160 5.68 -4.09 6.09
N VAL A 161 5.42 -3.26 5.07
CA VAL A 161 4.72 -1.97 5.21
C VAL A 161 3.23 -2.18 5.54
N LEU A 162 2.58 -3.20 4.94
CA LEU A 162 1.15 -3.47 5.14
C LEU A 162 0.82 -4.10 6.50
N LYS A 163 1.69 -5.00 6.99
CA LYS A 163 1.46 -5.83 8.18
C LYS A 163 1.06 -5.06 9.45
N PRO A 164 1.62 -3.88 9.78
CA PRO A 164 1.20 -3.11 10.96
C PRO A 164 -0.28 -2.72 10.97
N PHE A 165 -0.90 -2.53 9.80
CA PHE A 165 -2.30 -2.10 9.64
C PHE A 165 -3.30 -3.26 9.71
N LEU A 166 -2.83 -4.51 9.57
CA LEU A 166 -3.67 -5.71 9.55
C LEU A 166 -3.96 -6.32 10.92
N LYS A 167 -3.38 -5.74 11.96
CA LYS A 167 -3.57 -6.19 13.36
C LYS A 167 -4.89 -5.73 13.95
#